data_39b974bec8a7da2a252b3c101bc175f0
#
_entry.id   39b974bec8a7da2a252b3c101bc175f0
#
_cell.length_a   1.000
_cell.length_b   1.000
_cell.length_c   1.000
_cell.angle_alpha   90.00
_cell.angle_beta   90.00
_cell.angle_gamma   90.00
#
_symmetry.space_group_name_H-M   'P 1'
#
loop_
_entity.id
_entity.type
_entity.pdbx_description
1 polymer ?
#
loop_
_entity_poly.entity_id
_entity_poly.type
_entity_poly.pdbx_seq_one_letter_code
_entity_poly.pdbx_strand_id
1 'polypeptide(L)'
;MPMKLMTGAALAAAVLTGATPAEAQSFQNLVTTFYDNEFRAHPIAATSIGVHDYDAEVDDLSRDGQAKDTARLHRALDALTAIDPATLSAGDRDDREILINSIKGTLLDVETIRYWQKDPDVYVRSATSAVFNLVHRDFAPLADRLRSVIARERQIPMLLATGKANIEHPRGRSSTSRSAMSRARSIS
;
A
#
# COMPACT_ATOMS: atom_id res chain seq x y z
N MET A 1 44.62 18.66 64.72
CA MET A 1 43.32 18.97 64.05
C MET A 1 43.35 18.40 62.67
N PRO A 2 42.56 17.33 62.34
CA PRO A 2 42.51 16.77 61.02
C PRO A 2 41.30 17.33 60.22
N MET A 3 41.56 17.84 59.05
CA MET A 3 40.64 18.37 58.09
C MET A 3 39.92 17.20 57.35
N LYS A 4 38.59 17.11 57.48
CA LYS A 4 37.76 16.14 56.78
C LYS A 4 37.50 16.59 55.33
N LEU A 5 38.03 15.84 54.37
CA LEU A 5 37.59 15.95 52.96
C LEU A 5 36.18 15.32 52.83
N MET A 6 35.20 16.13 52.43
CA MET A 6 33.91 15.61 51.99
C MET A 6 33.98 15.34 50.48
N THR A 7 33.99 14.05 50.13
CA THR A 7 33.84 13.61 48.73
C THR A 7 32.36 13.59 48.37
N GLY A 8 31.95 14.57 47.60
CA GLY A 8 30.60 14.60 47.02
C GLY A 8 30.52 13.62 45.84
N ALA A 9 29.79 12.54 45.98
CA ALA A 9 29.42 11.66 44.88
C ALA A 9 28.24 12.28 44.11
N ALA A 10 28.50 12.76 42.91
CA ALA A 10 27.45 13.17 41.99
C ALA A 10 26.78 11.93 41.36
N LEU A 11 25.56 11.62 41.78
CA LEU A 11 24.73 10.62 41.13
C LEU A 11 24.23 11.20 39.80
N ALA A 12 24.80 10.76 38.69
CA ALA A 12 24.26 11.03 37.37
C ALA A 12 23.02 10.11 37.18
N ALA A 13 21.83 10.67 37.31
CA ALA A 13 20.58 10.00 36.95
C ALA A 13 20.52 9.93 35.41
N ALA A 14 20.77 8.75 34.84
CA ALA A 14 20.47 8.47 33.45
C ALA A 14 18.94 8.48 33.28
N VAL A 15 18.40 9.52 32.68
CA VAL A 15 17.02 9.56 32.26
C VAL A 15 16.88 8.61 31.08
N LEU A 16 16.40 7.41 31.34
CA LEU A 16 15.92 6.49 30.30
C LEU A 16 14.63 7.12 29.72
N THR A 17 14.77 7.89 28.65
CA THR A 17 13.63 8.37 27.83
C THR A 17 13.09 7.17 27.03
N GLY A 18 12.34 6.31 27.72
CA GLY A 18 11.48 5.32 27.08
C GLY A 18 10.20 6.02 26.61
N ALA A 19 9.65 5.55 25.48
CA ALA A 19 8.33 6.00 25.00
C ALA A 19 7.31 5.96 26.14
N THR A 20 6.48 7.00 26.25
CA THR A 20 5.36 6.92 27.18
C THR A 20 4.34 5.92 26.64
N PRO A 21 3.61 5.18 27.50
CA PRO A 21 2.57 4.26 27.04
C PRO A 21 1.51 4.93 26.19
N ALA A 22 1.23 6.21 26.40
CA ALA A 22 0.25 6.98 25.62
C ALA A 22 0.74 7.28 24.18
N GLU A 23 2.02 7.56 23.99
CA GLU A 23 2.59 7.85 22.65
C GLU A 23 2.72 6.57 21.83
N ALA A 24 3.17 5.48 22.44
CA ALA A 24 3.18 4.17 21.79
C ALA A 24 1.77 3.73 21.36
N GLN A 25 0.76 3.92 22.21
CA GLN A 25 -0.62 3.63 21.88
C GLN A 25 -1.14 4.54 20.75
N SER A 26 -0.73 5.81 20.71
CA SER A 26 -1.10 6.75 19.62
C SER A 26 -0.53 6.31 18.28
N PHE A 27 0.75 5.87 18.23
CA PHE A 27 1.36 5.34 17.02
C PHE A 27 0.66 4.06 16.54
N GLN A 28 0.40 3.10 17.42
CA GLN A 28 -0.29 1.85 17.07
C GLN A 28 -1.72 2.10 16.54
N ASN A 29 -2.43 3.07 17.12
CA ASN A 29 -3.75 3.46 16.60
C ASN A 29 -3.66 4.07 15.20
N LEU A 30 -2.62 4.88 14.92
CA LEU A 30 -2.38 5.44 13.60
C LEU A 30 -2.09 4.35 12.57
N VAL A 31 -1.23 3.38 12.91
CA VAL A 31 -0.91 2.22 12.05
C VAL A 31 -2.16 1.39 11.76
N THR A 32 -2.95 1.07 12.79
CA THR A 32 -4.21 0.32 12.62
C THR A 32 -5.15 1.08 11.68
N THR A 33 -5.38 2.37 11.94
CA THR A 33 -6.25 3.21 11.09
C THR A 33 -5.74 3.31 9.66
N PHE A 34 -4.42 3.36 9.46
CA PHE A 34 -3.82 3.36 8.13
C PHE A 34 -4.17 2.08 7.37
N TYR A 35 -3.95 0.91 7.98
CA TYR A 35 -4.22 -0.37 7.33
C TYR A 35 -5.71 -0.63 7.10
N ASP A 36 -6.59 -0.25 8.03
CA ASP A 36 -8.03 -0.34 7.84
C ASP A 36 -8.50 0.47 6.62
N ASN A 37 -7.94 1.67 6.44
CA ASN A 37 -8.23 2.51 5.28
C ASN A 37 -7.58 1.97 4.00
N GLU A 38 -6.37 1.39 4.09
CA GLU A 38 -5.67 0.75 2.98
C GLU A 38 -6.48 -0.43 2.43
N PHE A 39 -6.94 -1.32 3.30
CA PHE A 39 -7.73 -2.50 2.89
C PHE A 39 -9.07 -2.12 2.28
N ARG A 40 -9.70 -1.05 2.77
CA ARG A 40 -10.95 -0.53 2.18
C ARG A 40 -10.70 0.12 0.82
N ALA A 41 -9.58 0.81 0.64
CA ALA A 41 -9.23 1.44 -0.64
C ALA A 41 -8.76 0.40 -1.68
N HIS A 42 -8.16 -0.70 -1.23
CA HIS A 42 -7.56 -1.75 -2.06
C HIS A 42 -8.09 -3.16 -1.73
N PRO A 43 -9.39 -3.42 -1.97
CA PRO A 43 -10.04 -4.71 -1.67
C PRO A 43 -9.33 -5.93 -2.26
N ILE A 44 -8.76 -5.79 -3.47
CA ILE A 44 -8.07 -6.89 -4.15
C ILE A 44 -6.78 -7.24 -3.42
N ALA A 45 -6.02 -6.24 -2.98
CA ALA A 45 -4.81 -6.43 -2.19
C ALA A 45 -5.14 -6.99 -0.79
N ALA A 46 -6.20 -6.50 -0.15
CA ALA A 46 -6.70 -7.01 1.13
C ALA A 46 -6.97 -8.53 1.07
N THR A 47 -7.73 -8.99 0.08
CA THR A 47 -7.98 -10.42 -0.16
C THR A 47 -6.67 -11.20 -0.36
N SER A 48 -5.69 -10.63 -1.07
CA SER A 48 -4.43 -11.32 -1.36
C SER A 48 -3.59 -11.62 -0.12
N ILE A 49 -3.72 -10.83 0.93
CA ILE A 49 -3.02 -11.01 2.21
C ILE A 49 -3.88 -11.67 3.29
N GLY A 50 -5.14 -12.04 2.96
CA GLY A 50 -6.03 -12.79 3.86
C GLY A 50 -7.02 -11.92 4.65
N VAL A 51 -7.22 -10.66 4.28
CA VAL A 51 -8.28 -9.79 4.82
C VAL A 51 -9.50 -9.91 3.90
N HIS A 52 -10.55 -10.56 4.39
CA HIS A 52 -11.70 -10.99 3.59
C HIS A 52 -12.96 -10.13 3.75
N ASP A 53 -12.89 -9.03 4.48
CA ASP A 53 -14.03 -8.14 4.73
C ASP A 53 -14.53 -7.43 3.46
N TYR A 54 -13.65 -7.32 2.45
CA TYR A 54 -13.91 -6.60 1.19
C TYR A 54 -13.93 -7.53 -0.03
N ASP A 55 -14.14 -8.83 0.14
CA ASP A 55 -14.04 -9.83 -0.94
C ASP A 55 -15.05 -9.62 -2.08
N ALA A 56 -16.13 -8.89 -1.84
CA ALA A 56 -17.13 -8.58 -2.84
C ALA A 56 -16.81 -7.33 -3.69
N GLU A 57 -15.74 -6.59 -3.36
CA GLU A 57 -15.41 -5.28 -3.92
C GLU A 57 -14.14 -5.33 -4.77
N VAL A 58 -13.99 -4.39 -5.70
CA VAL A 58 -12.77 -4.12 -6.46
C VAL A 58 -12.26 -2.71 -6.19
N ASP A 59 -10.99 -2.46 -6.49
CA ASP A 59 -10.37 -1.15 -6.29
C ASP A 59 -11.02 -0.09 -7.21
N ASP A 60 -11.27 1.12 -6.70
CA ASP A 60 -11.69 2.26 -7.51
C ASP A 60 -10.49 2.90 -8.21
N LEU A 61 -10.19 2.42 -9.41
CA LEU A 61 -9.10 2.93 -10.25
C LEU A 61 -9.49 4.15 -11.11
N SER A 62 -10.65 4.78 -10.84
CA SER A 62 -11.04 6.02 -11.51
C SER A 62 -10.12 7.18 -11.15
N ARG A 63 -10.16 8.29 -11.94
CA ARG A 63 -9.40 9.51 -11.59
C ARG A 63 -9.78 10.05 -10.21
N ASP A 64 -11.05 9.99 -9.86
CA ASP A 64 -11.54 10.39 -8.54
C ASP A 64 -11.07 9.43 -7.43
N GLY A 65 -11.09 8.12 -7.70
CA GLY A 65 -10.53 7.11 -6.80
C GLY A 65 -9.05 7.35 -6.54
N GLN A 66 -8.26 7.55 -7.61
CA GLN A 66 -6.83 7.88 -7.51
C GLN A 66 -6.59 9.17 -6.71
N ALA A 67 -7.38 10.22 -6.93
CA ALA A 67 -7.25 11.48 -6.19
C ALA A 67 -7.58 11.31 -4.70
N LYS A 68 -8.63 10.56 -4.37
CA LYS A 68 -9.00 10.24 -2.98
C LYS A 68 -7.92 9.44 -2.26
N ASP A 69 -7.37 8.45 -2.95
CA ASP A 69 -6.32 7.60 -2.40
C ASP A 69 -5.02 8.38 -2.19
N THR A 70 -4.60 9.18 -3.17
CA THR A 70 -3.46 10.10 -3.04
C THR A 70 -3.62 11.04 -1.84
N ALA A 71 -4.80 11.65 -1.67
CA ALA A 71 -5.07 12.53 -0.53
C ALA A 71 -5.05 11.77 0.82
N ARG A 72 -5.47 10.52 0.84
CA ARG A 72 -5.39 9.63 2.01
C ARG A 72 -3.94 9.35 2.38
N LEU A 73 -3.11 9.02 1.39
CA LEU A 73 -1.68 8.74 1.57
C LEU A 73 -0.91 9.97 2.09
N HIS A 74 -1.19 11.16 1.56
CA HIS A 74 -0.59 12.40 2.07
C HIS A 74 -0.95 12.64 3.53
N ARG A 75 -2.23 12.51 3.91
CA ARG A 75 -2.64 12.66 5.33
C ARG A 75 -1.93 11.66 6.24
N ALA A 76 -1.77 10.41 5.80
CA ALA A 76 -1.05 9.40 6.57
C ALA A 76 0.43 9.74 6.70
N LEU A 77 1.07 10.22 5.62
CA LEU A 77 2.47 10.66 5.62
C LEU A 77 2.68 11.84 6.57
N ASP A 78 1.81 12.83 6.52
CA ASP A 78 1.86 14.00 7.41
C ASP A 78 1.73 13.58 8.88
N ALA A 79 0.75 12.71 9.20
CA ALA A 79 0.55 12.21 10.55
C ALA A 79 1.76 11.41 11.06
N LEU A 80 2.34 10.53 10.22
CA LEU A 80 3.53 9.76 10.58
C LEU A 80 4.77 10.65 10.77
N THR A 81 4.95 11.66 9.92
CA THR A 81 6.10 12.56 10.01
C THR A 81 6.02 13.50 11.21
N ALA A 82 4.81 13.83 11.68
CA ALA A 82 4.60 14.65 12.88
C ALA A 82 4.98 13.95 14.18
N ILE A 83 5.10 12.62 14.21
CA ILE A 83 5.51 11.86 15.39
C ILE A 83 7.02 12.03 15.60
N ASP A 84 7.44 12.48 16.79
CA ASP A 84 8.86 12.51 17.16
C ASP A 84 9.40 11.07 17.33
N PRO A 85 10.37 10.63 16.52
CA PRO A 85 10.94 9.28 16.64
C PRO A 85 11.56 8.99 18.01
N ALA A 86 11.98 10.02 18.74
CA ALA A 86 12.57 9.84 20.07
C ALA A 86 11.55 9.35 21.12
N THR A 87 10.25 9.56 20.86
CA THR A 87 9.16 9.13 21.74
C THR A 87 8.72 7.68 21.48
N LEU A 88 9.26 7.02 20.46
CA LEU A 88 8.88 5.68 20.03
C LEU A 88 9.86 4.62 20.55
N SER A 89 9.38 3.39 20.69
CA SER A 89 10.25 2.23 20.88
C SER A 89 11.16 2.00 19.66
N ALA A 90 12.20 1.19 19.77
CA ALA A 90 13.08 0.88 18.64
C ALA A 90 12.29 0.23 17.49
N GLY A 91 11.42 -0.75 17.80
CA GLY A 91 10.59 -1.42 16.79
C GLY A 91 9.60 -0.45 16.12
N ASP A 92 8.90 0.38 16.92
CA ASP A 92 7.95 1.36 16.35
C ASP A 92 8.64 2.40 15.46
N ARG A 93 9.91 2.76 15.74
CA ARG A 93 10.70 3.63 14.85
C ARG A 93 10.96 2.96 13.50
N ASP A 94 11.34 1.70 13.51
CA ASP A 94 11.60 0.95 12.29
C ASP A 94 10.31 0.81 11.47
N ASP A 95 9.19 0.45 12.11
CA ASP A 95 7.88 0.35 11.48
C ASP A 95 7.42 1.70 10.88
N ARG A 96 7.64 2.81 11.62
CA ARG A 96 7.35 4.16 11.13
C ARG A 96 8.15 4.48 9.87
N GLU A 97 9.45 4.21 9.84
CA GLU A 97 10.30 4.47 8.67
C GLU A 97 9.91 3.60 7.47
N ILE A 98 9.61 2.33 7.69
CA ILE A 98 9.12 1.41 6.64
C ILE A 98 7.83 1.95 6.05
N LEU A 99 6.87 2.37 6.88
CA LEU A 99 5.58 2.87 6.43
C LEU A 99 5.72 4.20 5.67
N ILE A 100 6.52 5.14 6.17
CA ILE A 100 6.83 6.41 5.48
C ILE A 100 7.44 6.14 4.10
N ASN A 101 8.42 5.24 4.01
CA ASN A 101 9.08 4.93 2.74
C ASN A 101 8.14 4.23 1.76
N SER A 102 7.28 3.33 2.25
CA SER A 102 6.25 2.68 1.45
C SER A 102 5.26 3.70 0.87
N ILE A 103 4.74 4.61 1.70
CA ILE A 103 3.82 5.66 1.26
C ILE A 103 4.49 6.58 0.22
N LYS A 104 5.73 7.01 0.46
CA LYS A 104 6.49 7.83 -0.50
C LYS A 104 6.69 7.13 -1.84
N GLY A 105 6.97 5.83 -1.82
CA GLY A 105 7.08 5.01 -3.03
C GLY A 105 5.78 4.96 -3.82
N THR A 106 4.65 4.76 -3.14
CA THR A 106 3.33 4.76 -3.77
C THR A 106 2.97 6.14 -4.33
N LEU A 107 3.21 7.22 -3.58
CA LEU A 107 2.99 8.60 -4.06
C LEU A 107 3.86 8.92 -5.29
N LEU A 108 5.12 8.49 -5.32
CA LEU A 108 5.99 8.64 -6.49
C LEU A 108 5.39 7.96 -7.72
N ASP A 109 4.86 6.74 -7.56
CA ASP A 109 4.21 6.01 -8.66
C ASP A 109 2.94 6.72 -9.14
N VAL A 110 2.05 7.08 -8.24
CA VAL A 110 0.75 7.66 -8.59
C VAL A 110 0.87 9.08 -9.16
N GLU A 111 1.71 9.94 -8.58
CA GLU A 111 1.79 11.36 -8.93
C GLU A 111 2.81 11.66 -10.02
N THR A 112 3.96 10.96 -10.04
CA THR A 112 5.08 11.27 -10.93
C THR A 112 5.18 10.29 -12.08
N ILE A 113 5.29 8.99 -11.79
CA ILE A 113 5.45 7.96 -12.82
C ILE A 113 4.14 7.77 -13.56
N ARG A 114 3.02 7.72 -12.84
CA ARG A 114 1.66 7.61 -13.37
C ARG A 114 1.47 6.39 -14.27
N TYR A 115 1.83 5.20 -13.80
CA TYR A 115 1.59 3.94 -14.54
C TYR A 115 0.11 3.77 -14.86
N TRP A 116 -0.78 4.18 -13.98
CA TRP A 116 -2.23 4.12 -14.18
C TRP A 116 -2.72 4.91 -15.42
N GLN A 117 -1.93 5.86 -15.95
CA GLN A 117 -2.22 6.61 -17.19
C GLN A 117 -1.46 6.09 -18.42
N LYS A 118 -0.51 5.16 -18.27
CA LYS A 118 0.44 4.79 -19.32
C LYS A 118 0.48 3.29 -19.61
N ASP A 119 0.09 2.48 -18.62
CA ASP A 119 0.25 1.03 -18.69
C ASP A 119 -1.10 0.33 -18.53
N PRO A 120 -1.69 -0.20 -19.61
CA PRO A 120 -2.96 -0.93 -19.56
C PRO A 120 -2.89 -2.20 -18.70
N ASP A 121 -1.69 -2.76 -18.47
CA ASP A 121 -1.50 -3.94 -17.63
C ASP A 121 -1.91 -3.69 -16.17
N VAL A 122 -1.90 -2.46 -15.68
CA VAL A 122 -2.41 -2.11 -14.35
C VAL A 122 -3.84 -2.62 -14.18
N TYR A 123 -4.70 -2.35 -15.16
CA TYR A 123 -6.13 -2.70 -15.13
C TYR A 123 -6.36 -4.20 -15.41
N VAL A 124 -5.59 -4.78 -16.33
CA VAL A 124 -5.68 -6.21 -16.66
C VAL A 124 -5.25 -7.07 -15.47
N ARG A 125 -4.15 -6.71 -14.80
CA ARG A 125 -3.69 -7.40 -13.59
C ARG A 125 -4.69 -7.24 -12.45
N SER A 126 -5.24 -6.05 -12.23
CA SER A 126 -6.26 -5.83 -11.23
C SER A 126 -7.48 -6.72 -11.49
N ALA A 127 -8.02 -6.73 -12.70
CA ALA A 127 -9.16 -7.59 -13.08
C ALA A 127 -8.86 -9.08 -12.88
N THR A 128 -7.67 -9.55 -13.26
CA THR A 128 -7.27 -10.95 -13.10
C THR A 128 -7.12 -11.32 -11.62
N SER A 129 -6.44 -10.48 -10.83
CA SER A 129 -6.20 -10.71 -9.40
C SER A 129 -7.50 -10.65 -8.58
N ALA A 130 -8.48 -9.84 -9.02
CA ALA A 130 -9.78 -9.75 -8.39
C ALA A 130 -10.48 -11.11 -8.23
N VAL A 131 -10.32 -12.00 -9.22
CA VAL A 131 -10.93 -13.34 -9.21
C VAL A 131 -9.95 -14.41 -8.74
N PHE A 132 -8.69 -14.33 -9.18
CA PHE A 132 -7.69 -15.38 -8.94
C PHE A 132 -7.53 -15.72 -7.46
N ASN A 133 -7.37 -14.73 -6.58
CA ASN A 133 -7.16 -14.95 -5.15
C ASN A 133 -8.35 -15.64 -4.47
N LEU A 134 -9.58 -15.33 -4.90
CA LEU A 134 -10.81 -15.92 -4.35
C LEU A 134 -10.97 -17.38 -4.77
N VAL A 135 -10.51 -17.73 -5.98
CA VAL A 135 -10.63 -19.11 -6.50
C VAL A 135 -9.51 -20.01 -5.99
N HIS A 136 -8.28 -19.48 -5.96
CA HIS A 136 -7.08 -20.30 -5.75
C HIS A 136 -6.86 -20.68 -4.27
N ARG A 137 -7.40 -19.96 -3.31
CA ARG A 137 -7.19 -20.19 -1.87
C ARG A 137 -8.44 -20.76 -1.20
N ASP A 138 -8.25 -21.74 -0.31
CA ASP A 138 -9.34 -22.36 0.48
C ASP A 138 -9.48 -21.70 1.87
N PHE A 139 -9.90 -20.44 1.89
CA PHE A 139 -10.09 -19.67 3.14
C PHE A 139 -11.53 -19.71 3.68
N ALA A 140 -12.50 -20.12 2.84
CA ALA A 140 -13.91 -20.19 3.19
C ALA A 140 -14.62 -21.26 2.35
N PRO A 141 -15.85 -21.67 2.69
CA PRO A 141 -16.65 -22.59 1.86
C PRO A 141 -16.74 -22.10 0.42
N LEU A 142 -16.65 -23.03 -0.54
CA LEU A 142 -16.64 -22.71 -1.98
C LEU A 142 -17.84 -21.83 -2.38
N ALA A 143 -19.03 -22.09 -1.84
CA ALA A 143 -20.23 -21.30 -2.13
C ALA A 143 -20.09 -19.82 -1.74
N ASP A 144 -19.39 -19.53 -0.64
CA ASP A 144 -19.16 -18.16 -0.18
C ASP A 144 -18.14 -17.46 -1.06
N ARG A 145 -17.04 -18.13 -1.37
CA ARG A 145 -16.02 -17.63 -2.31
C ARG A 145 -16.59 -17.35 -3.70
N LEU A 146 -17.46 -18.22 -4.21
CA LEU A 146 -18.13 -18.04 -5.51
C LEU A 146 -19.08 -16.83 -5.50
N ARG A 147 -19.76 -16.53 -4.39
CA ARG A 147 -20.55 -15.29 -4.30
C ARG A 147 -19.68 -14.05 -4.46
N SER A 148 -18.52 -14.02 -3.82
CA SER A 148 -17.55 -12.94 -3.94
C SER A 148 -16.99 -12.84 -5.37
N VAL A 149 -16.66 -13.98 -6.00
CA VAL A 149 -16.25 -14.04 -7.41
C VAL A 149 -17.30 -13.38 -8.31
N ILE A 150 -18.56 -13.80 -8.20
CA ILE A 150 -19.65 -13.25 -9.00
C ILE A 150 -19.84 -11.75 -8.77
N ALA A 151 -19.70 -11.29 -7.51
CA ALA A 151 -19.78 -9.87 -7.18
C ALA A 151 -18.67 -9.06 -7.85
N ARG A 152 -17.42 -9.55 -7.83
CA ARG A 152 -16.28 -8.91 -8.50
C ARG A 152 -16.36 -8.98 -10.02
N GLU A 153 -16.75 -10.12 -10.59
CA GLU A 153 -16.90 -10.26 -12.04
C GLU A 153 -17.86 -9.24 -12.64
N ARG A 154 -18.94 -8.90 -11.94
CA ARG A 154 -19.89 -7.85 -12.35
C ARG A 154 -19.25 -6.46 -12.40
N GLN A 155 -18.18 -6.21 -11.69
CA GLN A 155 -17.47 -4.92 -11.61
C GLN A 155 -16.31 -4.84 -12.61
N ILE A 156 -15.77 -5.95 -13.07
CA ILE A 156 -14.64 -6.00 -14.02
C ILE A 156 -14.89 -5.20 -15.31
N PRO A 157 -16.07 -5.25 -15.95
CA PRO A 157 -16.32 -4.43 -17.15
C PRO A 157 -16.12 -2.94 -16.90
N MET A 158 -16.58 -2.43 -15.74
CA MET A 158 -16.41 -1.02 -15.35
C MET A 158 -14.93 -0.71 -15.05
N LEU A 159 -14.22 -1.59 -14.34
CA LEU A 159 -12.78 -1.45 -14.07
C LEU A 159 -11.98 -1.34 -15.37
N LEU A 160 -12.26 -2.19 -16.36
CA LEU A 160 -11.60 -2.15 -17.68
C LEU A 160 -11.98 -0.94 -18.50
N ALA A 161 -13.24 -0.48 -18.42
CA ALA A 161 -13.70 0.76 -19.06
C ALA A 161 -12.99 1.98 -18.44
N THR A 162 -12.80 1.99 -17.13
CA THR A 162 -12.01 2.99 -16.40
C THR A 162 -10.57 3.02 -16.91
N GLY A 163 -9.94 1.85 -17.08
CA GLY A 163 -8.60 1.75 -17.66
C GLY A 163 -8.53 2.37 -19.05
N LYS A 164 -9.50 2.05 -19.92
CA LYS A 164 -9.57 2.65 -21.25
C LYS A 164 -9.70 4.18 -21.21
N ALA A 165 -10.44 4.72 -20.25
CA ALA A 165 -10.63 6.17 -20.10
C ALA A 165 -9.41 6.88 -19.51
N ASN A 166 -8.63 6.19 -18.68
CA ASN A 166 -7.46 6.76 -17.99
C ASN A 166 -6.18 6.75 -18.84
N ILE A 167 -6.04 5.80 -19.78
CA ILE A 167 -4.82 5.66 -20.58
C ILE A 167 -4.72 6.82 -21.60
N GLU A 168 -3.76 7.71 -21.37
CA GLU A 168 -3.49 8.88 -22.23
C GLU A 168 -2.40 8.59 -23.26
N HIS A 169 -1.34 7.88 -22.82
CA HIS A 169 -0.18 7.57 -23.66
C HIS A 169 0.20 6.10 -23.47
N PRO A 170 -0.50 5.16 -24.13
CA PRO A 170 -0.17 3.75 -23.99
C PRO A 170 1.27 3.52 -24.41
N ARG A 171 2.05 2.84 -23.56
CA ARG A 171 3.39 2.38 -23.92
C ARG A 171 3.27 1.51 -25.16
N GLY A 172 3.78 1.99 -26.30
CA GLY A 172 3.85 1.20 -27.51
C GLY A 172 4.59 -0.10 -27.23
N ARG A 173 4.08 -1.23 -27.73
CA ARG A 173 4.88 -2.47 -27.78
C ARG A 173 6.24 -2.11 -28.38
N SER A 174 7.32 -2.40 -27.67
CA SER A 174 8.67 -2.13 -28.18
C SER A 174 8.76 -2.79 -29.57
N SER A 175 9.26 -2.05 -30.55
CA SER A 175 9.31 -2.44 -31.96
C SER A 175 10.13 -3.70 -32.24
N THR A 176 10.78 -4.28 -31.22
CA THR A 176 11.59 -5.50 -31.29
C THR A 176 10.78 -6.74 -31.70
N SER A 177 9.48 -6.82 -31.39
CA SER A 177 8.67 -7.95 -31.78
C SER A 177 8.17 -7.89 -33.25
N ARG A 178 8.11 -6.71 -33.88
CA ARG A 178 7.72 -6.56 -35.28
C ARG A 178 8.80 -7.02 -36.24
N SER A 179 10.08 -6.77 -35.93
CA SER A 179 11.20 -7.20 -36.77
C SER A 179 11.38 -8.73 -36.80
N ALA A 180 11.07 -9.42 -35.71
CA ALA A 180 11.17 -10.90 -35.67
C ALA A 180 10.10 -11.56 -36.53
N MET A 181 8.87 -11.04 -36.53
CA MET A 181 7.76 -11.59 -37.32
C MET A 181 7.88 -11.31 -38.83
N SER A 182 8.49 -10.17 -39.22
CA SER A 182 8.73 -9.84 -40.62
C SER A 182 9.82 -10.74 -41.24
N ARG A 183 10.88 -11.08 -40.47
CA ARG A 183 11.93 -12.01 -40.96
C ARG A 183 11.48 -13.45 -41.12
N ALA A 184 10.52 -13.91 -40.30
CA ALA A 184 10.00 -15.28 -40.42
C ALA A 184 9.13 -15.51 -41.69
N ARG A 185 8.59 -14.45 -42.32
CA ARG A 185 7.77 -14.54 -43.54
C ARG A 185 8.58 -14.44 -44.86
N SER A 186 9.87 -14.12 -44.81
CA SER A 186 10.70 -14.01 -46.02
C SER A 186 11.60 -15.21 -46.28
N ILE A 187 11.38 -16.34 -45.55
CA ILE A 187 12.13 -17.63 -45.71
C ILE A 187 11.14 -18.78 -46.03
N SER A 188 10.13 -18.50 -46.85
CA SER A 188 9.28 -19.54 -47.42
C SER A 188 9.14 -19.33 -48.91
#